data_fd3b4e9b087cbb7989652c2b680eba51
#
_entry.id   fd3b4e9b087cbb7989652c2b680eba51
#
_cell.length_a   1.000
_cell.length_b   1.000
_cell.length_c   1.000
_cell.angle_alpha   90.00
_cell.angle_beta   90.00
_cell.angle_gamma   90.00
#
_symmetry.space_group_name_H-M   'P 1'
#
loop_
_entity.id
_entity.type
_entity.pdbx_description
1 polymer ?
#
loop_
_entity_poly.entity_id
_entity_poly.type
_entity_poly.pdbx_seq_one_letter_code
_entity_poly.pdbx_strand_id
1 'polypeptide(L)'
;MLIKLKSNYIEKSEKDNGITLVALVITVIIIIILATVTLNFTFGENGIITKANQAKYMAELSTFQEELGLYKANKQISEEGFSAESITAGEGNLSYVTDDGIVTEGTIYDVITSLRGSSFAGKLEIIKGELLINSQDMEEIRVAQSMGIQVNPYIIIDGELKSDGAN
;
A
#
# COMPACT_ATOMS: atom_id res chain seq x y z
N MET A 1 -42.98 -64.63 10.44
CA MET A 1 -43.29 -63.17 10.44
C MET A 1 -42.12 -62.33 10.90
N LEU A 2 -41.34 -62.73 11.89
CA LEU A 2 -40.16 -61.98 12.42
C LEU A 2 -39.01 -61.82 11.45
N ILE A 3 -38.70 -62.76 10.58
CA ILE A 3 -37.57 -62.69 9.59
C ILE A 3 -37.82 -61.61 8.52
N LYS A 4 -39.10 -61.42 8.10
CA LYS A 4 -39.44 -60.41 7.08
C LYS A 4 -39.35 -58.99 7.61
N LEU A 5 -39.59 -58.76 8.91
CA LEU A 5 -39.41 -57.46 9.57
C LEU A 5 -37.93 -57.11 9.73
N LYS A 6 -37.07 -58.10 10.03
CA LYS A 6 -35.62 -57.89 10.19
C LYS A 6 -34.94 -57.55 8.85
N SER A 7 -35.38 -58.18 7.77
CA SER A 7 -34.86 -57.87 6.42
C SER A 7 -35.22 -56.45 5.97
N ASN A 8 -36.45 -56.01 6.18
CA ASN A 8 -36.87 -54.64 5.83
C ASN A 8 -36.18 -53.57 6.70
N TYR A 9 -35.85 -53.89 7.96
CA TYR A 9 -35.16 -52.95 8.84
C TYR A 9 -33.67 -52.75 8.44
N ILE A 10 -33.03 -53.84 8.03
CA ILE A 10 -31.62 -53.78 7.54
C ILE A 10 -31.53 -53.05 6.20
N GLU A 11 -32.47 -53.31 5.28
CA GLU A 11 -32.48 -52.68 3.96
C GLU A 11 -32.74 -51.17 4.03
N LYS A 12 -33.60 -50.74 4.99
CA LYS A 12 -33.86 -49.32 5.22
C LYS A 12 -32.66 -48.59 5.84
N SER A 13 -31.92 -49.25 6.72
CA SER A 13 -30.73 -48.68 7.36
C SER A 13 -29.56 -48.48 6.37
N GLU A 14 -29.35 -49.41 5.43
CA GLU A 14 -28.30 -49.27 4.40
C GLU A 14 -28.60 -48.15 3.39
N LYS A 15 -29.86 -47.93 3.02
CA LYS A 15 -30.28 -46.84 2.14
C LYS A 15 -30.03 -45.44 2.75
N ASP A 16 -30.35 -45.29 4.01
CA ASP A 16 -30.18 -44.02 4.72
C ASP A 16 -28.69 -43.66 4.91
N ASN A 17 -27.82 -44.66 5.16
CA ASN A 17 -26.37 -44.44 5.28
C ASN A 17 -25.71 -44.05 3.96
N GLY A 18 -26.17 -44.56 2.83
CA GLY A 18 -25.62 -44.20 1.50
C GLY A 18 -25.98 -42.76 1.10
N ILE A 19 -27.21 -42.33 1.44
CA ILE A 19 -27.66 -40.96 1.13
C ILE A 19 -26.91 -39.93 1.97
N THR A 20 -26.65 -40.20 3.23
CA THR A 20 -25.92 -39.29 4.13
C THR A 20 -24.46 -39.13 3.71
N LEU A 21 -23.78 -40.18 3.25
CA LEU A 21 -22.41 -40.11 2.78
C LEU A 21 -22.30 -39.28 1.50
N VAL A 22 -23.20 -39.46 0.54
CA VAL A 22 -23.23 -38.63 -0.68
C VAL A 22 -23.53 -37.16 -0.35
N ALA A 23 -24.49 -36.90 0.53
CA ALA A 23 -24.80 -35.56 0.98
C ALA A 23 -23.59 -34.89 1.65
N LEU A 24 -22.86 -35.62 2.50
CA LEU A 24 -21.63 -35.11 3.13
C LEU A 24 -20.56 -34.71 2.09
N VAL A 25 -20.32 -35.57 1.11
CA VAL A 25 -19.32 -35.30 0.05
C VAL A 25 -19.72 -34.07 -0.75
N ILE A 26 -20.98 -33.95 -1.15
CA ILE A 26 -21.48 -32.80 -1.91
C ILE A 26 -21.33 -31.51 -1.10
N THR A 27 -21.69 -31.51 0.19
CA THR A 27 -21.52 -30.30 1.04
C THR A 27 -20.09 -29.86 1.18
N VAL A 28 -19.14 -30.81 1.35
CA VAL A 28 -17.71 -30.50 1.42
C VAL A 28 -17.22 -29.88 0.11
N ILE A 29 -17.61 -30.43 -1.05
CA ILE A 29 -17.23 -29.88 -2.35
C ILE A 29 -17.75 -28.45 -2.51
N ILE A 30 -19.01 -28.19 -2.15
CA ILE A 30 -19.61 -26.85 -2.23
C ILE A 30 -18.87 -25.87 -1.31
N ILE A 31 -18.52 -26.28 -0.10
CA ILE A 31 -17.78 -25.43 0.86
C ILE A 31 -16.40 -25.08 0.29
N ILE A 32 -15.68 -26.02 -0.32
CA ILE A 32 -14.36 -25.79 -0.94
C ILE A 32 -14.48 -24.80 -2.09
N ILE A 33 -15.49 -24.95 -2.96
CA ILE A 33 -15.70 -24.02 -4.08
C ILE A 33 -16.00 -22.61 -3.57
N LEU A 34 -16.91 -22.48 -2.60
CA LEU A 34 -17.27 -21.19 -2.01
C LEU A 34 -16.07 -20.54 -1.32
N ALA A 35 -15.26 -21.31 -0.58
CA ALA A 35 -14.04 -20.81 0.06
C ALA A 35 -13.05 -20.26 -0.97
N THR A 36 -12.82 -20.99 -2.06
CA THR A 36 -11.89 -20.57 -3.12
C THR A 36 -12.34 -19.27 -3.79
N VAL A 37 -13.63 -19.16 -4.13
CA VAL A 37 -14.20 -17.95 -4.74
C VAL A 37 -14.10 -16.76 -3.79
N THR A 38 -14.42 -16.97 -2.51
CA THR A 38 -14.35 -15.91 -1.50
C THR A 38 -12.94 -15.40 -1.29
N LEU A 39 -11.95 -16.30 -1.24
CA LEU A 39 -10.54 -15.91 -1.10
C LEU A 39 -10.07 -15.09 -2.30
N ASN A 40 -10.36 -15.51 -3.53
CA ASN A 40 -10.01 -14.75 -4.72
C ASN A 40 -10.67 -13.37 -4.77
N PHE A 41 -11.93 -13.26 -4.36
CA PHE A 41 -12.64 -11.99 -4.31
C PHE A 41 -12.11 -11.04 -3.23
N THR A 42 -11.59 -11.59 -2.13
CA THR A 42 -11.09 -10.79 -1.01
C THR A 42 -9.65 -10.36 -1.19
N PHE A 43 -8.77 -11.27 -1.61
CA PHE A 43 -7.32 -11.10 -1.66
C PHE A 43 -6.73 -11.08 -3.08
N GLY A 44 -7.53 -11.28 -4.13
CA GLY A 44 -7.05 -11.20 -5.51
C GLY A 44 -6.59 -9.78 -5.89
N GLU A 45 -5.92 -9.62 -7.03
CA GLU A 45 -5.42 -8.32 -7.54
C GLU A 45 -6.52 -7.24 -7.61
N ASN A 46 -7.76 -7.65 -7.86
CA ASN A 46 -8.96 -6.79 -7.85
C ASN A 46 -9.81 -6.99 -6.58
N GLY A 47 -9.24 -7.59 -5.55
CA GLY A 47 -9.94 -7.88 -4.29
C GLY A 47 -10.31 -6.62 -3.51
N ILE A 48 -11.29 -6.76 -2.61
CA ILE A 48 -11.77 -5.64 -1.79
C ILE A 48 -10.64 -5.09 -0.92
N ILE A 49 -9.80 -5.95 -0.34
CA ILE A 49 -8.69 -5.53 0.53
C ILE A 49 -7.65 -4.77 -0.27
N THR A 50 -7.28 -5.26 -1.46
CA THR A 50 -6.34 -4.58 -2.35
C THR A 50 -6.84 -3.19 -2.73
N LYS A 51 -8.11 -3.06 -3.12
CA LYS A 51 -8.71 -1.75 -3.43
C LYS A 51 -8.79 -0.82 -2.22
N ALA A 52 -9.05 -1.36 -1.02
CA ALA A 52 -9.06 -0.56 0.20
C ALA A 52 -7.65 -0.03 0.54
N ASN A 53 -6.62 -0.84 0.37
CA ASN A 53 -5.24 -0.40 0.54
C ASN A 53 -4.83 0.66 -0.50
N GLN A 54 -5.18 0.47 -1.76
CA GLN A 54 -4.95 1.45 -2.82
C GLN A 54 -5.63 2.79 -2.50
N ALA A 55 -6.88 2.77 -2.06
CA ALA A 55 -7.61 3.97 -1.66
C ALA A 55 -6.94 4.67 -0.46
N LYS A 56 -6.47 3.91 0.52
CA LYS A 56 -5.70 4.42 1.66
C LYS A 56 -4.41 5.09 1.20
N TYR A 57 -3.62 4.43 0.34
CA TYR A 57 -2.38 4.97 -0.19
C TYR A 57 -2.61 6.25 -1.00
N MET A 58 -3.66 6.28 -1.84
CA MET A 58 -4.03 7.50 -2.58
C MET A 58 -4.37 8.66 -1.64
N ALA A 59 -5.14 8.39 -0.57
CA ALA A 59 -5.51 9.42 0.39
C ALA A 59 -4.28 9.97 1.14
N GLU A 60 -3.38 9.10 1.61
CA GLU A 60 -2.14 9.51 2.28
C GLU A 60 -1.26 10.34 1.34
N LEU A 61 -1.00 9.85 0.12
CA LEU A 61 -0.16 10.55 -0.86
C LEU A 61 -0.75 11.89 -1.30
N SER A 62 -2.08 11.98 -1.45
CA SER A 62 -2.76 13.24 -1.74
C SER A 62 -2.54 14.28 -0.63
N THR A 63 -2.65 13.85 0.62
CA THR A 63 -2.37 14.71 1.78
C THR A 63 -0.93 15.20 1.78
N PHE A 64 0.02 14.34 1.46
CA PHE A 64 1.44 14.72 1.40
C PHE A 64 1.75 15.71 0.29
N GLN A 65 1.14 15.55 -0.88
CA GLN A 65 1.27 16.53 -1.98
C GLN A 65 0.67 17.88 -1.59
N GLU A 66 -0.46 17.88 -0.88
CA GLU A 66 -1.08 19.10 -0.39
C GLU A 66 -0.19 19.81 0.65
N GLU A 67 0.31 19.08 1.68
CA GLU A 67 1.20 19.64 2.69
C GLU A 67 2.48 20.23 2.07
N LEU A 68 3.09 19.51 1.13
CA LEU A 68 4.26 20.01 0.39
C LEU A 68 3.92 21.26 -0.42
N GLY A 69 2.76 21.30 -1.06
CA GLY A 69 2.27 22.47 -1.79
C GLY A 69 2.10 23.68 -0.87
N LEU A 70 1.49 23.49 0.29
CA LEU A 70 1.31 24.53 1.31
C LEU A 70 2.65 25.02 1.87
N TYR A 71 3.58 24.11 2.13
CA TYR A 71 4.92 24.45 2.58
C TYR A 71 5.64 25.33 1.57
N LYS A 72 5.64 24.94 0.28
CA LYS A 72 6.22 25.75 -0.80
C LYS A 72 5.60 27.14 -0.89
N ALA A 73 4.26 27.22 -0.83
CA ALA A 73 3.55 28.49 -0.91
C ALA A 73 3.88 29.41 0.29
N ASN A 74 3.96 28.85 1.49
CA ASN A 74 4.31 29.60 2.70
C ASN A 74 5.77 30.15 2.61
N LYS A 75 6.69 29.31 2.16
CA LYS A 75 8.09 29.73 1.96
C LYS A 75 8.22 30.82 0.90
N GLN A 76 7.52 30.70 -0.21
CA GLN A 76 7.53 31.69 -1.29
C GLN A 76 6.97 33.07 -0.84
N ILE A 77 6.07 33.08 0.13
CA ILE A 77 5.52 34.32 0.71
C ILE A 77 6.48 34.90 1.75
N SER A 78 7.15 34.08 2.53
CA SER A 78 7.98 34.50 3.66
C SER A 78 9.44 34.81 3.29
N GLU A 79 9.95 34.25 2.22
CA GLU A 79 11.36 34.34 1.80
C GLU A 79 11.46 34.91 0.39
N GLU A 80 12.06 36.10 0.26
CA GLU A 80 12.30 36.72 -1.05
C GLU A 80 13.38 35.92 -1.80
N GLY A 81 13.10 35.53 -3.06
CA GLY A 81 14.03 34.70 -3.85
C GLY A 81 13.92 33.19 -3.64
N PHE A 82 12.99 32.72 -2.79
CA PHE A 82 12.82 31.29 -2.56
C PHE A 82 12.43 30.54 -3.86
N SER A 83 13.18 29.47 -4.18
CA SER A 83 12.84 28.54 -5.26
C SER A 83 12.38 27.22 -4.69
N ALA A 84 11.23 26.73 -5.15
CA ALA A 84 10.72 25.42 -4.74
C ALA A 84 11.69 24.26 -5.10
N GLU A 85 12.49 24.44 -6.16
CA GLU A 85 13.50 23.45 -6.59
C GLU A 85 14.69 23.33 -5.64
N SER A 86 14.87 24.29 -4.70
CA SER A 86 15.92 24.21 -3.70
C SER A 86 15.62 23.23 -2.56
N ILE A 87 14.37 22.76 -2.43
CA ILE A 87 13.99 21.85 -1.36
C ILE A 87 14.45 20.44 -1.66
N THR A 88 15.30 19.90 -0.79
CA THR A 88 15.67 18.48 -0.79
C THR A 88 15.59 17.98 0.64
N ALA A 89 14.79 16.93 0.89
CA ALA A 89 14.53 16.43 2.22
C ALA A 89 14.35 14.91 2.23
N GLY A 90 14.99 14.26 3.19
CA GLY A 90 14.76 12.86 3.52
C GLY A 90 14.42 12.71 5.00
N GLU A 91 14.44 11.49 5.53
CA GLU A 91 14.16 11.23 6.94
C GLU A 91 15.17 11.90 7.88
N GLY A 92 16.42 11.97 7.45
CA GLY A 92 17.51 12.52 8.25
C GLY A 92 17.60 14.04 8.22
N ASN A 93 17.52 14.65 7.04
CA ASN A 93 17.77 16.09 6.89
C ASN A 93 16.93 16.71 5.77
N LEU A 94 16.46 17.92 6.01
CA LEU A 94 16.00 18.85 5.00
C LEU A 94 17.13 19.83 4.75
N SER A 95 17.63 19.89 3.51
CA SER A 95 18.59 20.90 3.11
C SER A 95 18.03 21.70 1.94
N TYR A 96 17.93 23.01 2.09
CA TYR A 96 17.66 23.92 0.99
C TYR A 96 18.67 25.05 0.98
N VAL A 97 19.03 25.50 -0.21
CA VAL A 97 19.98 26.60 -0.40
C VAL A 97 19.18 27.82 -0.83
N THR A 98 19.31 28.90 -0.07
CA THR A 98 18.80 30.22 -0.48
C THR A 98 19.82 30.92 -1.37
N ASP A 99 19.42 31.99 -2.09
CA ASP A 99 20.32 32.79 -2.92
C ASP A 99 21.51 33.39 -2.13
N ASP A 100 21.35 33.56 -0.82
CA ASP A 100 22.40 34.00 0.09
C ASP A 100 23.35 32.88 0.55
N GLY A 101 23.15 31.65 0.06
CA GLY A 101 23.94 30.47 0.43
C GLY A 101 23.62 29.90 1.82
N ILE A 102 22.55 30.34 2.46
CA ILE A 102 22.10 29.84 3.75
C ILE A 102 21.44 28.47 3.54
N VAL A 103 21.95 27.44 4.21
CA VAL A 103 21.37 26.13 4.25
C VAL A 103 20.56 25.99 5.54
N THR A 104 19.27 25.77 5.42
CA THR A 104 18.43 25.44 6.58
C THR A 104 18.23 23.93 6.60
N GLU A 105 18.56 23.31 7.72
CA GLU A 105 18.43 21.87 7.93
C GLU A 105 17.14 21.53 8.67
N GLY A 106 16.49 20.50 8.22
CA GLY A 106 15.29 19.94 8.84
C GLY A 106 15.04 18.55 8.28
N THR A 107 13.93 17.93 8.66
CA THR A 107 13.54 16.62 8.15
C THR A 107 12.32 16.74 7.24
N ILE A 108 12.09 15.71 6.41
CA ILE A 108 10.86 15.62 5.62
C ILE A 108 9.61 15.73 6.51
N TYR A 109 9.69 15.33 7.78
CA TYR A 109 8.60 15.43 8.76
C TYR A 109 8.30 16.87 9.21
N ASP A 110 9.19 17.81 8.91
CA ASP A 110 8.95 19.24 9.17
C ASP A 110 8.20 19.88 7.99
N VAL A 111 8.28 19.26 6.82
CA VAL A 111 7.54 19.66 5.61
C VAL A 111 6.19 18.94 5.52
N ILE A 112 6.19 17.64 5.78
CA ILE A 112 5.01 16.77 5.68
C ILE A 112 4.78 16.12 7.05
N THR A 113 3.99 16.81 7.88
CA THR A 113 3.78 16.39 9.27
C THR A 113 2.96 15.12 9.38
N SER A 114 2.01 14.92 8.47
CA SER A 114 1.14 13.74 8.40
C SER A 114 1.89 12.46 8.00
N LEU A 115 3.11 12.59 7.48
CA LEU A 115 3.95 11.43 7.12
C LEU A 115 4.31 10.58 8.35
N ARG A 116 4.39 11.19 9.54
CA ARG A 116 4.67 10.46 10.79
C ARG A 116 3.55 9.46 11.08
N GLY A 117 3.90 8.18 11.14
CA GLY A 117 2.95 7.10 11.43
C GLY A 117 2.07 6.68 10.24
N SER A 118 2.33 7.21 9.04
CA SER A 118 1.69 6.77 7.81
C SER A 118 2.30 5.44 7.28
N SER A 119 1.69 4.88 6.25
CA SER A 119 2.22 3.71 5.53
C SER A 119 3.53 4.02 4.78
N PHE A 120 3.80 5.29 4.52
CA PHE A 120 4.93 5.78 3.73
C PHE A 120 6.08 6.36 4.57
N ALA A 121 5.99 6.28 5.91
CA ALA A 121 7.12 6.67 6.76
C ALA A 121 8.37 5.86 6.38
N GLY A 122 9.49 6.54 6.12
CA GLY A 122 10.72 5.92 5.64
C GLY A 122 10.79 5.59 4.14
N LYS A 123 9.76 5.96 3.39
CA LYS A 123 9.65 5.60 1.97
C LYS A 123 9.50 6.79 1.05
N LEU A 124 9.48 8.01 1.58
CA LEU A 124 9.33 9.23 0.79
C LEU A 124 10.51 10.17 1.00
N GLU A 125 10.85 10.84 -0.08
CA GLU A 125 11.86 11.89 -0.12
C GLU A 125 11.33 13.08 -0.93
N ILE A 126 11.89 14.26 -0.65
CA ILE A 126 11.68 15.45 -1.48
C ILE A 126 13.01 15.76 -2.17
N ILE A 127 13.02 15.77 -3.49
CA ILE A 127 14.19 16.13 -4.28
C ILE A 127 13.80 17.21 -5.26
N LYS A 128 14.52 18.34 -5.21
CA LYS A 128 14.22 19.52 -6.05
C LYS A 128 12.75 19.98 -5.95
N GLY A 129 12.21 19.91 -4.75
CA GLY A 129 10.83 20.28 -4.50
C GLY A 129 9.78 19.29 -4.97
N GLU A 130 10.16 18.14 -5.47
CA GLU A 130 9.22 17.09 -5.90
C GLU A 130 9.21 15.93 -4.92
N LEU A 131 8.02 15.39 -4.72
CA LEU A 131 7.84 14.20 -3.90
C LEU A 131 8.21 12.96 -4.70
N LEU A 132 9.08 12.12 -4.13
CA LEU A 132 9.52 10.86 -4.72
C LEU A 132 9.28 9.73 -3.75
N ILE A 133 8.90 8.56 -4.29
CA ILE A 133 8.75 7.35 -3.51
C ILE A 133 10.01 6.48 -3.60
N ASN A 134 10.45 6.00 -2.44
CA ASN A 134 11.56 5.06 -2.29
C ASN A 134 11.04 3.76 -1.64
N SER A 135 10.06 3.12 -2.28
CA SER A 135 9.44 1.88 -1.81
C SER A 135 9.83 0.71 -2.70
N GLN A 136 9.89 -0.50 -2.11
CA GLN A 136 10.02 -1.75 -2.84
C GLN A 136 8.65 -2.46 -3.02
N ASP A 137 7.59 -1.92 -2.43
CA ASP A 137 6.24 -2.44 -2.59
C ASP A 137 5.64 -1.99 -3.92
N MET A 138 5.37 -2.95 -4.80
CA MET A 138 4.84 -2.68 -6.14
C MET A 138 3.45 -2.03 -6.15
N GLU A 139 2.64 -2.25 -5.11
CA GLU A 139 1.33 -1.58 -4.99
C GLU A 139 1.49 -0.12 -4.63
N GLU A 140 2.34 0.20 -3.66
CA GLU A 140 2.67 1.57 -3.28
C GLU A 140 3.25 2.35 -4.47
N ILE A 141 4.20 1.74 -5.19
CA ILE A 141 4.81 2.33 -6.40
C ILE A 141 3.75 2.60 -7.47
N ARG A 142 2.90 1.63 -7.77
CA ARG A 142 1.85 1.77 -8.78
C ARG A 142 0.86 2.88 -8.45
N VAL A 143 0.46 2.97 -7.19
CA VAL A 143 -0.42 4.04 -6.72
C VAL A 143 0.27 5.40 -6.83
N ALA A 144 1.50 5.53 -6.36
CA ALA A 144 2.28 6.76 -6.44
C ALA A 144 2.44 7.24 -7.90
N GLN A 145 2.81 6.35 -8.81
CA GLN A 145 2.94 6.66 -10.23
C GLN A 145 1.61 7.09 -10.87
N SER A 146 0.48 6.48 -10.46
CA SER A 146 -0.84 6.90 -10.94
C SER A 146 -1.21 8.32 -10.53
N MET A 147 -0.61 8.82 -9.46
CA MET A 147 -0.77 10.20 -8.94
C MET A 147 0.32 11.17 -9.45
N GLY A 148 1.20 10.72 -10.35
CA GLY A 148 2.29 11.53 -10.90
C GLY A 148 3.51 11.66 -9.98
N ILE A 149 3.57 10.87 -8.91
CA ILE A 149 4.73 10.79 -8.03
C ILE A 149 5.76 9.86 -8.66
N GLN A 150 6.99 10.31 -8.77
CA GLN A 150 8.05 9.54 -9.38
C GLN A 150 8.69 8.56 -8.39
N VAL A 151 9.22 7.46 -8.91
CA VAL A 151 10.08 6.57 -8.14
C VAL A 151 11.45 7.20 -8.06
N ASN A 152 12.01 7.27 -6.87
CA ASN A 152 13.34 7.86 -6.67
C ASN A 152 14.41 6.98 -7.35
N PRO A 153 15.12 7.49 -8.37
CA PRO A 153 16.21 6.76 -9.00
C PRO A 153 17.52 6.87 -8.20
N TYR A 154 17.51 7.59 -7.08
CA TYR A 154 18.68 7.82 -6.26
C TYR A 154 18.51 7.18 -4.89
N ILE A 155 19.58 6.63 -4.36
CA ILE A 155 19.68 6.19 -2.97
C ILE A 155 20.62 7.12 -2.23
N ILE A 156 20.27 7.48 -1.00
CA ILE A 156 21.17 8.23 -0.12
C ILE A 156 22.11 7.24 0.56
N ILE A 157 23.38 7.29 0.21
CA ILE A 157 24.45 6.52 0.86
C ILE A 157 25.42 7.52 1.51
N ASP A 158 25.59 7.38 2.83
CA ASP A 158 26.49 8.25 3.63
C ASP A 158 26.20 9.76 3.46
N GLY A 159 24.92 10.14 3.28
CA GLY A 159 24.49 11.52 3.10
C GLY A 159 24.69 12.09 1.69
N GLU A 160 25.16 11.29 0.75
CA GLU A 160 25.28 11.66 -0.66
C GLU A 160 24.24 10.94 -1.54
N LEU A 161 23.63 11.69 -2.47
CA LEU A 161 22.74 11.16 -3.49
C LEU A 161 23.57 10.35 -4.51
N LYS A 162 23.34 9.04 -4.54
CA LYS A 162 23.94 8.14 -5.54
C LYS A 162 22.82 7.59 -6.42
N SER A 163 23.08 7.53 -7.73
CA SER A 163 22.19 6.84 -8.66
C SER A 163 22.12 5.35 -8.26
N ASP A 164 20.91 4.84 -8.06
CA ASP A 164 20.69 3.41 -7.92
C ASP A 164 21.15 2.76 -9.24
N GLY A 165 22.25 2.04 -9.20
CA GLY A 165 22.97 1.53 -10.37
C GLY A 165 22.19 0.55 -11.26
N ALA A 166 20.95 0.88 -11.58
CA ALA A 166 20.16 0.23 -12.60
C ALA A 166 20.66 0.69 -13.98
N ASN A 167 21.63 -0.04 -14.46
CA ASN A 167 21.98 -0.10 -15.89
C ASN A 167 20.94 -0.95 -16.62
#